data_9ad3464440032b18e479364de7034ee6
#
_entry.id   9ad3464440032b18e479364de7034ee6
#
_cell.length_a   1.000
_cell.length_b   1.000
_cell.length_c   1.000
_cell.angle_alpha   90.00
_cell.angle_beta   90.00
_cell.angle_gamma   90.00
#
_symmetry.space_group_name_H-M   'P 1'
#
loop_
_entity.id
_entity.type
_entity.pdbx_description
1 polymer ?
#
loop_
_entity_poly.entity_id
_entity_poly.type
_entity_poly.pdbx_seq_one_letter_code
_entity_poly.pdbx_strand_id
1 'polypeptide(L)'
;MISYNPFSLEGKTILVTGASSGIGRGVAIACAKMGATVILNGRNQTKLEATLAQLEDGDHQMIAADLTNSESVSRMMEQLPSLDGVVHCAGIGQRVLCKVATEQDVDSVMDTNFKAPVLLQTELLKHKKINKGASIVFIASISTWSPSIGNAFYSASKGAIVSYANCLALELAPRKVRVNCISPAMVWTDLILQEGVDEDQLKADEQKYPLKRYGTPEDIANLAIYMLSDASTWMTGSNVKLSGGGN
;
A
#
# COMPACT_ATOMS: atom_id res chain seq x y z
N MET A 1 -20.29 -16.48 23.37
CA MET A 1 -18.90 -16.90 23.15
C MET A 1 -18.35 -16.07 22.00
N ILE A 2 -17.32 -15.26 22.26
CA ILE A 2 -16.60 -14.55 21.19
C ILE A 2 -15.91 -15.64 20.36
N SER A 3 -16.28 -15.76 19.10
CA SER A 3 -15.62 -16.69 18.18
C SER A 3 -14.16 -16.25 18.02
N TYR A 4 -13.21 -17.13 18.27
CA TYR A 4 -11.79 -16.87 18.04
C TYR A 4 -11.55 -16.62 16.55
N ASN A 5 -11.22 -15.37 16.18
CA ASN A 5 -10.86 -14.96 14.83
C ASN A 5 -9.59 -14.11 14.87
N PRO A 6 -8.40 -14.70 14.67
CA PRO A 6 -7.14 -13.95 14.72
C PRO A 6 -6.97 -12.97 13.54
N PHE A 7 -7.81 -13.06 12.51
CA PHE A 7 -7.81 -12.13 11.36
C PHE A 7 -8.72 -10.93 11.57
N SER A 8 -9.50 -10.87 12.67
CA SER A 8 -10.35 -9.73 12.97
C SER A 8 -9.53 -8.45 13.08
N LEU A 9 -10.09 -7.35 12.55
CA LEU A 9 -9.58 -6.00 12.73
C LEU A 9 -10.53 -5.15 13.59
N GLU A 10 -11.46 -5.79 14.29
CA GLU A 10 -12.42 -5.12 15.18
C GLU A 10 -11.70 -4.29 16.23
N GLY A 11 -12.13 -3.03 16.40
CA GLY A 11 -11.51 -2.06 17.31
C GLY A 11 -10.17 -1.48 16.84
N LYS A 12 -9.68 -1.83 15.65
CA LYS A 12 -8.45 -1.26 15.07
C LYS A 12 -8.77 -0.09 14.14
N THR A 13 -7.97 0.96 14.23
CA THR A 13 -8.02 2.11 13.32
C THR A 13 -6.89 2.01 12.31
N ILE A 14 -7.24 1.91 11.02
CA ILE A 14 -6.30 1.66 9.93
C ILE A 14 -6.29 2.82 8.93
N LEU A 15 -5.12 3.42 8.71
CA LEU A 15 -4.90 4.37 7.63
C LEU A 15 -4.53 3.62 6.34
N VAL A 16 -5.23 3.90 5.25
CA VAL A 16 -4.90 3.38 3.92
C VAL A 16 -4.62 4.55 2.98
N THR A 17 -3.37 4.67 2.51
CA THR A 17 -3.01 5.68 1.51
C THR A 17 -3.27 5.17 0.09
N GLY A 18 -3.52 6.06 -0.87
CA GLY A 18 -3.89 5.65 -2.23
C GLY A 18 -5.24 4.92 -2.30
N ALA A 19 -6.13 5.18 -1.33
CA ALA A 19 -7.41 4.48 -1.18
C ALA A 19 -8.47 4.86 -2.24
N SER A 20 -8.18 5.78 -3.14
CA SER A 20 -9.12 6.25 -4.17
C SER A 20 -9.30 5.26 -5.34
N SER A 21 -8.45 4.24 -5.49
CA SER A 21 -8.53 3.24 -6.57
C SER A 21 -7.67 2.00 -6.29
N GLY A 22 -7.77 1.00 -7.16
CA GLY A 22 -6.88 -0.15 -7.23
C GLY A 22 -6.67 -0.88 -5.91
N ILE A 23 -5.41 -1.20 -5.59
CA ILE A 23 -5.03 -1.95 -4.38
C ILE A 23 -5.49 -1.22 -3.11
N GLY A 24 -5.26 0.09 -3.02
CA GLY A 24 -5.63 0.86 -1.83
C GLY A 24 -7.13 0.83 -1.55
N ARG A 25 -7.98 0.96 -2.57
CA ARG A 25 -9.43 0.81 -2.45
C ARG A 25 -9.80 -0.60 -1.98
N GLY A 26 -9.23 -1.64 -2.59
CA GLY A 26 -9.49 -3.03 -2.22
C GLY A 26 -9.10 -3.32 -0.77
N VAL A 27 -7.94 -2.83 -0.32
CA VAL A 27 -7.49 -2.95 1.08
C VAL A 27 -8.44 -2.23 2.04
N ALA A 28 -8.87 -1.01 1.71
CA ALA A 28 -9.78 -0.25 2.55
C ALA A 28 -11.12 -0.97 2.75
N ILE A 29 -11.74 -1.44 1.65
CA ILE A 29 -12.99 -2.21 1.69
C ILE A 29 -12.83 -3.49 2.52
N ALA A 30 -11.75 -4.23 2.31
CA ALA A 30 -11.51 -5.47 3.03
C ALA A 30 -11.24 -5.24 4.52
N CYS A 31 -10.51 -4.18 4.90
CA CYS A 31 -10.32 -3.80 6.31
C CYS A 31 -11.65 -3.46 7.00
N ALA A 32 -12.54 -2.70 6.35
CA ALA A 32 -13.86 -2.38 6.88
C ALA A 32 -14.70 -3.66 7.09
N LYS A 33 -14.73 -4.59 6.12
CA LYS A 33 -15.39 -5.90 6.24
C LYS A 33 -14.87 -6.75 7.41
N MET A 34 -13.61 -6.52 7.81
CA MET A 34 -13.01 -7.20 8.97
C MET A 34 -13.20 -6.45 10.29
N GLY A 35 -14.01 -5.40 10.31
CA GLY A 35 -14.41 -4.63 11.49
C GLY A 35 -13.48 -3.46 11.84
N ALA A 36 -12.55 -3.07 10.97
CA ALA A 36 -11.70 -1.91 11.22
C ALA A 36 -12.43 -0.58 10.99
N THR A 37 -12.13 0.42 11.80
CA THR A 37 -12.33 1.83 11.43
C THR A 37 -11.26 2.21 10.41
N VAL A 38 -11.67 2.63 9.21
CA VAL A 38 -10.75 2.92 8.11
C VAL A 38 -10.66 4.43 7.85
N ILE A 39 -9.44 4.93 7.73
CA ILE A 39 -9.17 6.30 7.30
C ILE A 39 -8.60 6.22 5.88
N LEU A 40 -9.37 6.74 4.93
CA LEU A 40 -9.02 6.77 3.51
C LEU A 40 -8.16 8.00 3.21
N ASN A 41 -7.00 7.83 2.60
CA ASN A 41 -6.25 8.94 2.06
C ASN A 41 -6.02 8.81 0.55
N GLY A 42 -6.08 9.93 -0.15
CA GLY A 42 -5.81 10.09 -1.57
C GLY A 42 -5.95 11.55 -1.98
N ARG A 43 -5.58 11.88 -3.22
CA ARG A 43 -5.64 13.26 -3.71
C ARG A 43 -7.02 13.66 -4.25
N ASN A 44 -7.77 12.71 -4.79
CA ASN A 44 -9.06 12.97 -5.44
C ASN A 44 -10.21 12.70 -4.47
N GLN A 45 -10.84 13.77 -4.01
CA GLN A 45 -11.94 13.71 -3.05
C GLN A 45 -13.12 12.89 -3.58
N THR A 46 -13.58 13.12 -4.80
CA THR A 46 -14.72 12.39 -5.39
C THR A 46 -14.49 10.88 -5.45
N LYS A 47 -13.25 10.46 -5.81
CA LYS A 47 -12.90 9.04 -5.81
C LYS A 47 -12.80 8.46 -4.40
N LEU A 48 -12.41 9.27 -3.40
CA LEU A 48 -12.42 8.85 -2.00
C LEU A 48 -13.86 8.68 -1.49
N GLU A 49 -14.75 9.62 -1.81
CA GLU A 49 -16.20 9.52 -1.50
C GLU A 49 -16.80 8.25 -2.10
N ALA A 50 -16.47 7.95 -3.36
CA ALA A 50 -16.91 6.72 -4.02
C ALA A 50 -16.34 5.44 -3.38
N THR A 51 -15.17 5.50 -2.76
CA THR A 51 -14.62 4.39 -1.99
C THR A 51 -15.29 4.29 -0.62
N LEU A 52 -15.48 5.42 0.07
CA LEU A 52 -16.14 5.49 1.37
C LEU A 52 -17.55 4.89 1.32
N ALA A 53 -18.31 5.19 0.26
CA ALA A 53 -19.64 4.65 0.02
C ALA A 53 -19.69 3.12 -0.21
N GLN A 54 -18.54 2.46 -0.38
CA GLN A 54 -18.44 1.01 -0.54
C GLN A 54 -17.97 0.29 0.74
N LEU A 55 -17.65 1.04 1.79
CA LEU A 55 -17.27 0.44 3.07
C LEU A 55 -18.51 -0.08 3.80
N GLU A 56 -18.37 -1.12 4.60
CA GLU A 56 -19.39 -1.54 5.56
C GLU A 56 -19.66 -0.41 6.55
N ASP A 57 -20.83 -0.43 7.21
CA ASP A 57 -21.19 0.60 8.18
C ASP A 57 -20.15 0.74 9.30
N GLY A 58 -19.74 1.97 9.60
CA GLY A 58 -18.74 2.25 10.64
C GLY A 58 -18.29 3.72 10.65
N ASP A 59 -17.49 4.08 11.65
CA ASP A 59 -16.95 5.45 11.83
C ASP A 59 -15.76 5.71 10.89
N HIS A 60 -15.92 5.38 9.60
CA HIS A 60 -14.87 5.60 8.60
C HIS A 60 -14.71 7.08 8.26
N GLN A 61 -13.50 7.47 7.90
CA GLN A 61 -13.16 8.84 7.55
C GLN A 61 -12.39 8.89 6.23
N MET A 62 -12.42 10.04 5.58
CA MET A 62 -11.54 10.31 4.44
C MET A 62 -10.80 11.64 4.64
N ILE A 63 -9.55 11.66 4.23
CA ILE A 63 -8.69 12.85 4.27
C ILE A 63 -8.06 13.01 2.89
N ALA A 64 -8.54 13.99 2.13
CA ALA A 64 -7.95 14.36 0.86
C ALA A 64 -6.64 15.11 1.11
N ALA A 65 -5.51 14.48 0.77
CA ALA A 65 -4.17 15.06 0.97
C ALA A 65 -3.20 14.55 -0.10
N ASP A 66 -2.35 15.46 -0.59
CA ASP A 66 -1.19 15.11 -1.41
C ASP A 66 0.00 14.81 -0.50
N LEU A 67 0.46 13.58 -0.52
CA LEU A 67 1.57 13.12 0.34
C LEU A 67 2.94 13.62 -0.13
N THR A 68 3.05 14.20 -1.32
CA THR A 68 4.27 14.85 -1.80
C THR A 68 4.39 16.30 -1.33
N ASN A 69 3.32 16.86 -0.74
CA ASN A 69 3.26 18.23 -0.25
C ASN A 69 3.28 18.25 1.29
N SER A 70 4.32 18.85 1.88
CA SER A 70 4.54 18.86 3.33
C SER A 70 3.44 19.59 4.12
N GLU A 71 2.87 20.68 3.58
CA GLU A 71 1.77 21.39 4.24
C GLU A 71 0.49 20.55 4.25
N SER A 72 0.24 19.83 3.16
CA SER A 72 -0.89 18.88 3.06
C SER A 72 -0.74 17.76 4.09
N VAL A 73 0.46 17.21 4.26
CA VAL A 73 0.76 16.21 5.28
C VAL A 73 0.59 16.78 6.68
N SER A 74 1.06 18.00 6.96
CA SER A 74 0.89 18.66 8.28
C SER A 74 -0.59 18.80 8.64
N ARG A 75 -1.43 19.29 7.73
CA ARG A 75 -2.89 19.38 7.95
C ARG A 75 -3.54 18.01 8.16
N MET A 76 -3.05 16.98 7.48
CA MET A 76 -3.50 15.60 7.68
C MET A 76 -3.16 15.11 9.10
N MET A 77 -1.97 15.43 9.64
CA MET A 77 -1.58 15.04 11.01
C MET A 77 -2.52 15.60 12.08
N GLU A 78 -3.07 16.80 11.88
CA GLU A 78 -4.03 17.42 12.82
C GLU A 78 -5.36 16.64 12.89
N GLN A 79 -5.76 16.00 11.79
CA GLN A 79 -7.04 15.28 11.67
C GLN A 79 -6.92 13.80 12.08
N LEU A 80 -5.72 13.21 12.02
CA LEU A 80 -5.54 11.79 12.29
C LEU A 80 -5.66 11.46 13.78
N PRO A 81 -6.43 10.43 14.16
CA PRO A 81 -6.34 9.81 15.47
C PRO A 81 -5.06 8.97 15.61
N SER A 82 -4.92 8.26 16.72
CA SER A 82 -3.91 7.20 16.85
C SER A 82 -4.28 5.98 16.02
N LEU A 83 -3.30 5.33 15.41
CA LEU A 83 -3.46 4.28 14.42
C LEU A 83 -2.93 2.94 14.93
N ASP A 84 -3.69 1.88 14.69
CA ASP A 84 -3.30 0.50 14.94
C ASP A 84 -2.69 -0.15 13.69
N GLY A 85 -2.87 0.49 12.54
CA GLY A 85 -2.24 0.05 11.31
C GLY A 85 -2.14 1.15 10.25
N VAL A 86 -1.15 0.99 9.35
CA VAL A 86 -0.97 1.85 8.18
C VAL A 86 -0.67 0.96 6.99
N VAL A 87 -1.39 1.19 5.87
CA VAL A 87 -1.06 0.55 4.59
C VAL A 87 -0.68 1.61 3.57
N HIS A 88 0.59 1.65 3.22
CA HIS A 88 1.14 2.56 2.23
C HIS A 88 0.93 1.99 0.83
N CYS A 89 -0.21 2.33 0.20
CA CYS A 89 -0.57 1.90 -1.16
C CYS A 89 -0.36 2.99 -2.22
N ALA A 90 -0.21 4.27 -1.80
CA ALA A 90 0.00 5.35 -2.75
C ALA A 90 1.26 5.12 -3.58
N GLY A 91 1.13 5.27 -4.89
CA GLY A 91 2.24 5.09 -5.82
C GLY A 91 1.81 5.31 -7.27
N ILE A 92 2.79 5.48 -8.13
CA ILE A 92 2.62 5.61 -9.58
C ILE A 92 3.49 4.59 -10.31
N GLY A 93 3.03 4.16 -11.49
CA GLY A 93 3.86 3.47 -12.47
C GLY A 93 4.46 4.48 -13.44
N GLN A 94 5.61 4.15 -13.98
CA GLN A 94 6.23 4.88 -15.08
C GLN A 94 7.14 3.95 -15.87
N ARG A 95 7.02 4.03 -17.19
CA ARG A 95 7.90 3.31 -18.11
C ARG A 95 8.69 4.28 -18.95
N VAL A 96 9.99 4.35 -18.70
CA VAL A 96 10.93 5.15 -19.48
C VAL A 96 12.26 4.42 -19.63
N LEU A 97 12.82 4.40 -20.84
CA LEU A 97 14.14 3.80 -21.08
C LEU A 97 15.23 4.66 -20.43
N CYS A 98 16.18 4.04 -19.75
CA CYS A 98 17.27 4.75 -19.04
C CYS A 98 18.02 5.77 -19.91
N LYS A 99 18.22 5.46 -21.22
CA LYS A 99 18.96 6.33 -22.14
C LYS A 99 18.28 7.63 -22.50
N VAL A 100 16.96 7.74 -22.26
CA VAL A 100 16.15 8.94 -22.61
C VAL A 100 15.47 9.55 -21.40
N ALA A 101 15.70 8.98 -20.21
CA ALA A 101 15.12 9.46 -18.97
C ALA A 101 15.64 10.85 -18.63
N THR A 102 14.75 11.66 -18.09
CA THR A 102 15.02 12.99 -17.57
C THR A 102 15.05 12.99 -16.04
N GLU A 103 15.58 14.06 -15.44
CA GLU A 103 15.50 14.29 -13.99
C GLU A 103 14.05 14.24 -13.49
N GLN A 104 13.12 14.87 -14.23
CA GLN A 104 11.69 14.86 -13.91
C GLN A 104 11.10 13.44 -13.85
N ASP A 105 11.55 12.51 -14.71
CA ASP A 105 11.10 11.10 -14.69
C ASP A 105 11.54 10.40 -13.41
N VAL A 106 12.79 10.63 -13.00
CA VAL A 106 13.33 10.06 -11.75
C VAL A 106 12.62 10.63 -10.54
N ASP A 107 12.53 11.97 -10.46
CA ASP A 107 11.97 12.67 -9.31
C ASP A 107 10.50 12.31 -9.09
N SER A 108 9.69 12.29 -10.14
CA SER A 108 8.26 12.01 -10.00
C SER A 108 7.99 10.63 -9.37
N VAL A 109 8.77 9.62 -9.79
CA VAL A 109 8.64 8.26 -9.25
C VAL A 109 9.21 8.15 -7.85
N MET A 110 10.39 8.73 -7.60
CA MET A 110 11.03 8.67 -6.30
C MET A 110 10.27 9.49 -5.25
N ASP A 111 9.79 10.67 -5.61
CA ASP A 111 9.01 11.51 -4.70
C ASP A 111 7.69 10.83 -4.31
N THR A 112 6.99 10.22 -5.26
CA THR A 112 5.70 9.59 -4.97
C THR A 112 5.85 8.21 -4.30
N ASN A 113 6.74 7.35 -4.82
CA ASN A 113 6.79 5.94 -4.39
C ASN A 113 7.69 5.70 -3.18
N PHE A 114 8.67 6.59 -2.93
CA PHE A 114 9.63 6.42 -1.84
C PHE A 114 9.56 7.57 -0.83
N LYS A 115 9.81 8.82 -1.27
CA LYS A 115 9.94 9.95 -0.36
C LYS A 115 8.62 10.25 0.39
N ALA A 116 7.50 10.26 -0.33
CA ALA A 116 6.19 10.55 0.28
C ALA A 116 5.80 9.54 1.39
N PRO A 117 5.80 8.21 1.19
CA PRO A 117 5.49 7.26 2.26
C PRO A 117 6.50 7.29 3.41
N VAL A 118 7.80 7.53 3.14
CA VAL A 118 8.83 7.65 4.17
C VAL A 118 8.60 8.88 5.04
N LEU A 119 8.35 10.05 4.44
CA LEU A 119 8.09 11.29 5.17
C LEU A 119 6.76 11.22 5.93
N LEU A 120 5.70 10.69 5.33
CA LEU A 120 4.44 10.45 6.05
C LEU A 120 4.67 9.57 7.28
N GLN A 121 5.40 8.44 7.12
CA GLN A 121 5.71 7.57 8.24
C GLN A 121 6.53 8.28 9.33
N THR A 122 7.46 9.13 8.94
CA THR A 122 8.25 9.95 9.86
C THR A 122 7.36 10.91 10.65
N GLU A 123 6.42 11.61 9.99
CA GLU A 123 5.50 12.52 10.68
C GLU A 123 4.51 11.76 11.59
N LEU A 124 4.03 10.59 11.18
CA LEU A 124 3.20 9.72 12.04
C LEU A 124 3.94 9.33 13.34
N LEU A 125 5.24 9.06 13.26
CA LEU A 125 6.06 8.72 14.43
C LEU A 125 6.34 9.94 15.31
N LYS A 126 6.72 11.08 14.74
CA LYS A 126 6.96 12.34 15.45
C LYS A 126 5.72 12.80 16.23
N HIS A 127 4.55 12.71 15.61
CA HIS A 127 3.27 13.11 16.20
C HIS A 127 2.64 12.00 17.07
N LYS A 128 3.39 10.90 17.34
CA LYS A 128 2.95 9.78 18.17
C LYS A 128 1.61 9.16 17.73
N LYS A 129 1.32 9.18 16.40
CA LYS A 129 0.10 8.64 15.83
C LYS A 129 0.11 7.11 15.70
N ILE A 130 1.23 6.43 15.88
CA ILE A 130 1.35 4.97 15.81
C ILE A 130 1.24 4.36 17.20
N ASN A 131 0.24 3.53 17.43
CA ASN A 131 0.03 2.81 18.69
C ASN A 131 1.13 1.75 18.93
N LYS A 132 1.33 1.40 20.20
CA LYS A 132 2.14 0.23 20.56
C LYS A 132 1.45 -1.03 20.01
N GLY A 133 2.20 -1.92 19.37
CA GLY A 133 1.65 -3.14 18.77
C GLY A 133 1.02 -2.94 17.38
N ALA A 134 1.05 -1.73 16.83
CA ALA A 134 0.54 -1.44 15.49
C ALA A 134 1.24 -2.25 14.39
N SER A 135 0.65 -2.29 13.20
CA SER A 135 1.22 -2.93 12.02
C SER A 135 1.30 -1.97 10.84
N ILE A 136 2.47 -1.88 10.22
CA ILE A 136 2.74 -1.04 9.05
C ILE A 136 3.02 -1.95 7.86
N VAL A 137 2.32 -1.72 6.76
CA VAL A 137 2.45 -2.50 5.52
C VAL A 137 2.77 -1.56 4.36
N PHE A 138 3.84 -1.85 3.64
CA PHE A 138 4.20 -1.14 2.41
C PHE A 138 3.86 -2.00 1.19
N ILE A 139 3.24 -1.41 0.18
CA ILE A 139 3.05 -2.07 -1.12
C ILE A 139 4.30 -1.80 -1.98
N ALA A 140 5.15 -2.83 -2.07
CA ALA A 140 6.33 -2.87 -2.91
C ALA A 140 5.99 -3.41 -4.33
N SER A 141 6.84 -4.24 -4.92
CA SER A 141 6.60 -4.89 -6.22
C SER A 141 7.58 -6.04 -6.43
N ILE A 142 7.17 -7.05 -7.20
CA ILE A 142 8.10 -8.10 -7.67
C ILE A 142 9.16 -7.54 -8.63
N SER A 143 8.97 -6.35 -9.19
CA SER A 143 9.95 -5.72 -10.10
C SER A 143 11.36 -5.57 -9.49
N THR A 144 11.48 -5.69 -8.16
CA THR A 144 12.77 -5.72 -7.45
C THR A 144 13.55 -7.03 -7.68
N TRP A 145 12.87 -8.12 -8.04
CA TRP A 145 13.47 -9.42 -8.36
C TRP A 145 13.37 -9.77 -9.85
N SER A 146 12.25 -9.36 -10.47
CA SER A 146 11.93 -9.62 -11.87
C SER A 146 11.76 -8.29 -12.63
N PRO A 147 12.87 -7.63 -12.99
CA PRO A 147 12.83 -6.33 -13.66
C PRO A 147 12.33 -6.47 -15.10
N SER A 148 11.74 -5.41 -15.64
CA SER A 148 11.36 -5.30 -17.03
C SER A 148 11.94 -4.05 -17.70
N ILE A 149 12.04 -4.07 -19.02
CA ILE A 149 12.54 -2.93 -19.80
C ILE A 149 11.69 -1.70 -19.54
N GLY A 150 12.34 -0.55 -19.31
CA GLY A 150 11.70 0.73 -19.03
C GLY A 150 11.25 0.92 -17.58
N ASN A 151 11.43 -0.07 -16.70
CA ASN A 151 10.91 -0.05 -15.32
C ASN A 151 11.98 0.25 -14.26
N ALA A 152 13.15 0.77 -14.68
CA ALA A 152 14.30 0.92 -13.80
C ALA A 152 14.03 1.81 -12.56
N PHE A 153 13.45 2.99 -12.76
CA PHE A 153 13.19 3.96 -11.67
C PHE A 153 12.07 3.49 -10.74
N TYR A 154 11.03 2.88 -11.31
CA TYR A 154 9.98 2.25 -10.54
C TYR A 154 10.55 1.11 -9.67
N SER A 155 11.33 0.19 -10.26
CA SER A 155 11.96 -0.91 -9.52
C SER A 155 12.88 -0.40 -8.43
N ALA A 156 13.70 0.63 -8.71
CA ALA A 156 14.56 1.27 -7.73
C ALA A 156 13.75 1.85 -6.56
N SER A 157 12.65 2.57 -6.83
CA SER A 157 11.79 3.16 -5.80
C SER A 157 11.17 2.08 -4.90
N LYS A 158 10.72 0.96 -5.48
CA LYS A 158 10.15 -0.16 -4.72
C LYS A 158 11.20 -0.95 -3.96
N GLY A 159 12.43 -1.06 -4.48
CA GLY A 159 13.58 -1.62 -3.75
C GLY A 159 13.98 -0.76 -2.55
N ALA A 160 13.99 0.56 -2.71
CA ALA A 160 14.26 1.50 -1.63
C ALA A 160 13.23 1.37 -0.49
N ILE A 161 11.94 1.21 -0.80
CA ILE A 161 10.88 0.97 0.20
C ILE A 161 11.13 -0.32 0.99
N VAL A 162 11.53 -1.40 0.32
CA VAL A 162 11.82 -2.68 1.02
C VAL A 162 12.99 -2.50 2.00
N SER A 163 14.06 -1.85 1.56
CA SER A 163 15.23 -1.59 2.41
C SER A 163 14.87 -0.68 3.61
N TYR A 164 14.08 0.37 3.37
CA TYR A 164 13.57 1.24 4.43
C TYR A 164 12.70 0.48 5.43
N ALA A 165 11.76 -0.33 4.97
CA ALA A 165 10.87 -1.12 5.82
C ALA A 165 11.65 -2.09 6.73
N ASN A 166 12.71 -2.70 6.24
CA ASN A 166 13.57 -3.60 7.02
C ASN A 166 14.25 -2.87 8.18
N CYS A 167 14.81 -1.67 7.94
CA CYS A 167 15.39 -0.84 9.02
C CYS A 167 14.32 -0.39 10.02
N LEU A 168 13.19 0.10 9.52
CA LEU A 168 12.07 0.56 10.35
C LEU A 168 11.52 -0.56 11.24
N ALA A 169 11.50 -1.81 10.76
CA ALA A 169 11.07 -2.97 11.54
C ALA A 169 11.93 -3.16 12.78
N LEU A 170 13.26 -2.98 12.66
CA LEU A 170 14.19 -3.08 13.80
C LEU A 170 14.02 -1.94 14.78
N GLU A 171 13.88 -0.71 14.28
CA GLU A 171 13.71 0.49 15.11
C GLU A 171 12.42 0.45 15.93
N LEU A 172 11.34 -0.11 15.38
CA LEU A 172 10.03 -0.13 16.01
C LEU A 172 9.74 -1.41 16.81
N ALA A 173 10.58 -2.46 16.70
CA ALA A 173 10.43 -3.72 17.42
C ALA A 173 10.29 -3.56 18.95
N PRO A 174 11.02 -2.65 19.66
CA PRO A 174 10.84 -2.44 21.10
C PRO A 174 9.43 -1.98 21.50
N ARG A 175 8.71 -1.34 20.57
CA ARG A 175 7.30 -0.94 20.74
C ARG A 175 6.32 -2.04 20.27
N LYS A 176 6.81 -3.22 19.86
CA LYS A 176 6.04 -4.31 19.25
C LYS A 176 5.30 -3.88 17.98
N VAL A 177 5.74 -2.80 17.32
CA VAL A 177 5.21 -2.39 16.03
C VAL A 177 5.87 -3.24 14.96
N ARG A 178 5.05 -3.85 14.10
CA ARG A 178 5.50 -4.71 13.02
C ARG A 178 5.52 -3.93 11.71
N VAL A 179 6.52 -4.18 10.88
CA VAL A 179 6.67 -3.53 9.57
C VAL A 179 6.97 -4.58 8.54
N ASN A 180 6.14 -4.68 7.51
CA ASN A 180 6.28 -5.69 6.44
C ASN A 180 5.99 -5.07 5.07
N CYS A 181 6.41 -5.75 4.01
CA CYS A 181 6.12 -5.41 2.63
C CYS A 181 5.31 -6.51 1.95
N ILE A 182 4.38 -6.11 1.08
CA ILE A 182 3.77 -6.97 0.08
C ILE A 182 4.35 -6.58 -1.28
N SER A 183 4.85 -7.54 -2.02
CA SER A 183 5.38 -7.36 -3.38
C SER A 183 4.49 -8.06 -4.40
N PRO A 184 3.46 -7.38 -4.93
CA PRO A 184 2.60 -7.93 -5.95
C PRO A 184 3.31 -8.09 -7.30
N ALA A 185 2.85 -9.05 -8.09
CA ALA A 185 3.03 -9.07 -9.54
C ALA A 185 1.98 -8.16 -10.22
N MET A 186 1.58 -8.50 -11.44
CA MET A 186 0.51 -7.77 -12.13
C MET A 186 -0.82 -7.94 -11.40
N VAL A 187 -1.48 -6.83 -11.14
CA VAL A 187 -2.79 -6.75 -10.47
C VAL A 187 -3.71 -5.89 -11.32
N TRP A 188 -4.92 -6.38 -11.62
CA TRP A 188 -5.93 -5.63 -12.34
C TRP A 188 -6.31 -4.36 -11.58
N THR A 189 -5.84 -3.21 -12.05
CA THR A 189 -6.04 -1.88 -11.47
C THR A 189 -6.04 -0.83 -12.58
N ASP A 190 -6.58 0.36 -12.29
CA ASP A 190 -6.50 1.51 -13.20
C ASP A 190 -5.04 1.82 -13.60
N LEU A 191 -4.08 1.49 -12.76
CA LEU A 191 -2.66 1.77 -13.01
C LEU A 191 -2.14 1.07 -14.27
N ILE A 192 -2.45 -0.23 -14.45
CA ILE A 192 -1.98 -0.98 -15.62
C ILE A 192 -2.73 -0.61 -16.89
N LEU A 193 -3.98 -0.13 -16.76
CA LEU A 193 -4.80 0.33 -17.90
C LEU A 193 -4.37 1.72 -18.39
N GLN A 194 -3.83 2.57 -17.50
CA GLN A 194 -3.37 3.93 -17.84
C GLN A 194 -2.05 3.93 -18.65
N GLU A 195 -1.29 2.85 -18.63
CA GLU A 195 -0.01 2.75 -19.36
C GLU A 195 -0.18 2.56 -20.89
N GLY A 196 -1.41 2.65 -21.41
CA GLY A 196 -1.69 2.53 -22.86
C GLY A 196 -1.46 1.12 -23.41
N VAL A 197 -1.45 0.13 -22.53
CA VAL A 197 -1.33 -1.27 -22.92
C VAL A 197 -2.70 -1.76 -23.36
N ASP A 198 -2.74 -2.45 -24.52
CA ASP A 198 -3.96 -3.09 -25.04
C ASP A 198 -4.44 -4.17 -24.05
N GLU A 199 -5.71 -4.10 -23.68
CA GLU A 199 -6.34 -5.03 -22.73
C GLU A 199 -6.26 -6.49 -23.22
N ASP A 200 -6.34 -6.73 -24.53
CA ASP A 200 -6.22 -8.08 -25.10
C ASP A 200 -4.79 -8.62 -24.95
N GLN A 201 -3.78 -7.74 -25.02
CA GLN A 201 -2.39 -8.13 -24.72
C GLN A 201 -2.21 -8.49 -23.23
N LEU A 202 -2.85 -7.75 -22.33
CA LEU A 202 -2.83 -8.07 -20.88
C LEU A 202 -3.50 -9.42 -20.61
N LYS A 203 -4.66 -9.69 -21.22
CA LYS A 203 -5.35 -10.98 -21.12
C LYS A 203 -4.52 -12.14 -21.68
N ALA A 204 -3.81 -11.92 -22.78
CA ALA A 204 -2.89 -12.92 -23.33
C ALA A 204 -1.69 -13.15 -22.41
N ASP A 205 -1.20 -12.10 -21.72
CA ASP A 205 -0.10 -12.20 -20.78
C ASP A 205 -0.51 -12.95 -19.49
N GLU A 206 -1.75 -12.81 -19.02
CA GLU A 206 -2.29 -13.59 -17.89
C GLU A 206 -2.10 -15.09 -18.07
N GLN A 207 -2.23 -15.59 -19.29
CA GLN A 207 -2.10 -17.03 -19.59
C GLN A 207 -0.68 -17.56 -19.40
N LYS A 208 0.33 -16.68 -19.29
CA LYS A 208 1.72 -17.04 -18.96
C LYS A 208 1.92 -17.30 -17.47
N TYR A 209 1.04 -16.77 -16.62
CA TYR A 209 1.10 -17.01 -15.18
C TYR A 209 0.70 -18.47 -14.86
N PRO A 210 1.36 -19.13 -13.89
CA PRO A 210 0.97 -20.47 -13.47
C PRO A 210 -0.51 -20.57 -13.07
N LEU A 211 -1.05 -19.56 -12.34
CA LEU A 211 -2.46 -19.51 -11.96
C LEU A 211 -3.39 -18.96 -13.06
N LYS A 212 -2.87 -18.71 -14.27
CA LYS A 212 -3.64 -18.29 -15.45
C LYS A 212 -4.46 -17.00 -15.27
N ARG A 213 -4.04 -16.16 -14.36
CA ARG A 213 -4.64 -14.85 -14.13
C ARG A 213 -3.65 -13.88 -13.49
N TYR A 214 -3.91 -12.60 -13.64
CA TYR A 214 -3.34 -11.57 -12.77
C TYR A 214 -4.00 -11.61 -11.39
N GLY A 215 -3.38 -10.97 -10.41
CA GLY A 215 -4.00 -10.72 -9.13
C GLY A 215 -5.13 -9.68 -9.23
N THR A 216 -5.97 -9.67 -8.21
CA THR A 216 -6.97 -8.63 -7.99
C THR A 216 -6.59 -7.79 -6.77
N PRO A 217 -7.15 -6.58 -6.59
CA PRO A 217 -6.99 -5.81 -5.36
C PRO A 217 -7.34 -6.60 -4.10
N GLU A 218 -8.31 -7.52 -4.20
CA GLU A 218 -8.73 -8.37 -3.08
C GLU A 218 -7.65 -9.42 -2.71
N ASP A 219 -6.95 -10.01 -3.68
CA ASP A 219 -5.82 -10.91 -3.39
C ASP A 219 -4.77 -10.22 -2.51
N ILE A 220 -4.47 -8.95 -2.81
CA ILE A 220 -3.51 -8.15 -2.03
C ILE A 220 -4.09 -7.77 -0.66
N ALA A 221 -5.36 -7.41 -0.63
CA ALA A 221 -6.06 -7.03 0.59
C ALA A 221 -6.11 -8.17 1.62
N ASN A 222 -6.33 -9.40 1.18
CA ASN A 222 -6.35 -10.56 2.07
C ASN A 222 -4.99 -10.76 2.78
N LEU A 223 -3.88 -10.57 2.09
CA LEU A 223 -2.55 -10.61 2.71
C LEU A 223 -2.32 -9.39 3.62
N ALA A 224 -2.81 -8.21 3.24
CA ALA A 224 -2.74 -7.03 4.09
C ALA A 224 -3.52 -7.23 5.40
N ILE A 225 -4.73 -7.81 5.36
CA ILE A 225 -5.50 -8.20 6.56
C ILE A 225 -4.68 -9.12 7.45
N TYR A 226 -4.07 -10.19 6.90
CA TYR A 226 -3.18 -11.06 7.67
C TYR A 226 -2.08 -10.27 8.36
N MET A 227 -1.39 -9.39 7.63
CA MET A 227 -0.30 -8.59 8.19
C MET A 227 -0.76 -7.56 9.23
N LEU A 228 -1.97 -7.02 9.12
CA LEU A 228 -2.55 -6.05 10.06
C LEU A 228 -3.12 -6.71 11.32
N SER A 229 -3.54 -7.94 11.21
CA SER A 229 -4.24 -8.68 12.27
C SER A 229 -3.29 -9.36 13.27
N ASP A 230 -3.87 -9.92 14.30
CA ASP A 230 -3.15 -10.67 15.33
C ASP A 230 -2.70 -12.05 14.83
N ALA A 231 -3.17 -12.51 13.68
CA ALA A 231 -2.69 -13.73 13.02
C ALA A 231 -1.20 -13.67 12.63
N SER A 232 -0.62 -12.47 12.53
CA SER A 232 0.77 -12.26 12.10
C SER A 232 1.68 -11.66 13.19
N THR A 233 1.39 -11.89 14.47
CA THR A 233 2.14 -11.29 15.61
C THR A 233 3.64 -11.65 15.62
N TRP A 234 4.05 -12.72 14.94
CA TRP A 234 5.45 -13.14 14.81
C TRP A 234 6.10 -12.72 13.47
N MET A 235 5.45 -11.79 12.73
CA MET A 235 5.91 -11.39 11.41
C MET A 235 6.28 -9.89 11.38
N THR A 236 7.59 -9.60 11.26
CA THR A 236 8.12 -8.26 11.01
C THR A 236 9.40 -8.34 10.16
N GLY A 237 9.72 -7.30 9.41
CA GLY A 237 10.87 -7.26 8.50
C GLY A 237 10.72 -8.19 7.29
N SER A 238 9.51 -8.62 6.97
CA SER A 238 9.26 -9.55 5.86
C SER A 238 8.82 -8.82 4.59
N ASN A 239 9.28 -9.32 3.44
CA ASN A 239 8.80 -8.91 2.13
C ASN A 239 8.20 -10.11 1.41
N VAL A 240 6.87 -10.14 1.32
CA VAL A 240 6.12 -11.28 0.78
C VAL A 240 5.82 -11.07 -0.69
N LYS A 241 6.36 -11.95 -1.54
CA LYS A 241 6.03 -12.03 -2.95
C LYS A 241 4.64 -12.62 -3.13
N LEU A 242 3.75 -11.88 -3.82
CA LEU A 242 2.40 -12.33 -4.14
C LEU A 242 2.19 -12.23 -5.66
N SER A 243 2.45 -13.32 -6.36
CA SER A 243 2.66 -13.26 -7.82
C SER A 243 1.87 -14.27 -8.65
N GLY A 244 1.01 -15.10 -8.04
CA GLY A 244 0.34 -16.19 -8.78
C GLY A 244 1.33 -17.17 -9.45
N GLY A 245 2.56 -17.24 -8.93
CA GLY A 245 3.67 -18.02 -9.50
C GLY A 245 4.43 -17.32 -10.64
N GLY A 246 4.00 -16.12 -11.06
CA GLY A 246 4.73 -15.30 -12.04
C GLY A 246 6.05 -14.78 -11.47
N ASN A 247 7.03 -14.63 -12.36
CA ASN A 247 8.37 -14.11 -12.05
C ASN A 247 8.53 -12.72 -12.63
#